data_5cb6b35f5addd0122dc65a7ba4bd308d
#
_entry.id   5cb6b35f5addd0122dc65a7ba4bd308d
#
_cell.length_a   1.000
_cell.length_b   1.000
_cell.length_c   1.000
_cell.angle_alpha   90.00
_cell.angle_beta   90.00
_cell.angle_gamma   90.00
#
_symmetry.space_group_name_H-M   'P 1'
#
loop_
_entity.id
_entity.type
_entity.pdbx_description
1 polymer ?
#
loop_
_entity_poly.entity_id
_entity_poly.type
_entity_poly.pdbx_seq_one_letter_code
_entity_poly.pdbx_strand_id
1 'polypeptide(L)'
;MTAKPVAPATMFCSFCGKSQHDIKKLIAGPGIFICDECVLLCHRIVAETPEHDPLAAARIDWPTDVPTVQLLTYLGAADSVLQRIRDRVQDTVDILRRREVSWADIGGALNVSRQAAWERFS
;
A
#
# COMPACT_ATOMS: atom_id res chain seq x y z
N MET A 1 -34.54 -6.32 -0.65
CA MET A 1 -33.69 -6.07 -1.82
C MET A 1 -32.33 -6.69 -1.60
N THR A 2 -32.08 -7.80 -2.25
CA THR A 2 -30.78 -8.48 -2.14
C THR A 2 -29.79 -7.75 -3.04
N ALA A 3 -28.73 -7.19 -2.45
CA ALA A 3 -27.65 -6.63 -3.22
C ALA A 3 -27.04 -7.71 -4.09
N LYS A 4 -26.81 -7.43 -5.37
CA LYS A 4 -26.03 -8.33 -6.24
C LYS A 4 -24.66 -8.57 -5.57
N PRO A 5 -24.22 -9.84 -5.45
CA PRO A 5 -22.87 -10.10 -4.99
C PRO A 5 -21.89 -9.39 -5.95
N VAL A 6 -21.13 -8.46 -5.43
CA VAL A 6 -20.06 -7.81 -6.18
C VAL A 6 -18.96 -8.87 -6.34
N ALA A 7 -18.57 -9.16 -7.58
CA ALA A 7 -17.42 -10.02 -7.83
C ALA A 7 -16.21 -9.45 -7.07
N PRO A 8 -15.43 -10.29 -6.37
CA PRO A 8 -14.25 -9.81 -5.68
C PRO A 8 -13.34 -9.07 -6.65
N ALA A 9 -12.93 -7.87 -6.29
CA ALA A 9 -12.01 -7.08 -7.09
C ALA A 9 -10.73 -7.87 -7.34
N THR A 10 -10.16 -7.78 -8.53
CA THR A 10 -8.86 -8.36 -8.83
C THR A 10 -7.82 -7.70 -7.94
N MET A 11 -7.05 -8.52 -7.26
CA MET A 11 -5.96 -8.09 -6.39
C MET A 11 -4.63 -8.20 -7.12
N PHE A 12 -3.72 -7.32 -6.79
CA PHE A 12 -2.42 -7.22 -7.43
C PHE A 12 -1.31 -7.23 -6.38
N CYS A 13 -0.16 -7.80 -6.75
CA CYS A 13 1.04 -7.67 -5.95
C CYS A 13 1.46 -6.19 -5.88
N SER A 14 1.65 -5.67 -4.68
CA SER A 14 2.06 -4.27 -4.47
C SER A 14 3.54 -4.02 -4.85
N PHE A 15 4.32 -5.08 -5.00
CA PHE A 15 5.75 -5.00 -5.34
C PHE A 15 6.01 -5.05 -6.84
N CYS A 16 5.39 -5.99 -7.56
CA CYS A 16 5.63 -6.18 -9.00
C CYS A 16 4.44 -5.85 -9.90
N GLY A 17 3.27 -5.64 -9.34
CA GLY A 17 2.06 -5.29 -10.08
C GLY A 17 1.36 -6.45 -10.79
N LYS A 18 1.85 -7.68 -10.68
CA LYS A 18 1.17 -8.83 -11.28
C LYS A 18 -0.18 -9.09 -10.61
N SER A 19 -1.17 -9.50 -11.40
CA SER A 19 -2.49 -9.87 -10.90
C SER A 19 -2.43 -11.20 -10.16
N GLN A 20 -3.40 -11.40 -9.25
CA GLN A 20 -3.56 -12.68 -8.54
C GLN A 20 -3.72 -13.89 -9.46
N HIS A 21 -4.11 -13.66 -10.70
CA HIS A 21 -4.29 -14.73 -11.71
C HIS A 21 -2.98 -15.15 -12.39
N ASP A 22 -1.93 -14.32 -12.28
CA ASP A 22 -0.63 -14.53 -12.92
C ASP A 22 0.45 -15.02 -11.94
N ILE A 23 0.07 -15.30 -10.71
CA ILE A 23 0.95 -15.72 -9.61
C ILE A 23 0.36 -16.93 -8.90
N LYS A 24 1.19 -17.66 -8.18
CA LYS A 24 0.73 -18.84 -7.43
C LYS A 24 0.06 -18.49 -6.12
N LYS A 25 0.59 -17.49 -5.42
CA LYS A 25 0.12 -17.09 -4.11
C LYS A 25 0.26 -15.59 -3.91
N LEU A 26 -0.76 -14.98 -3.33
CA LEU A 26 -0.75 -13.58 -2.94
C LEU A 26 -0.94 -13.51 -1.43
N ILE A 27 0.02 -12.90 -0.74
CA ILE A 27 0.03 -12.77 0.71
C ILE A 27 -0.41 -11.37 1.07
N ALA A 28 -1.44 -11.27 1.91
CA ALA A 28 -1.95 -9.98 2.38
C ALA A 28 -1.16 -9.47 3.57
N GLY A 29 -0.73 -8.23 3.48
CA GLY A 29 -0.27 -7.43 4.61
C GLY A 29 -1.29 -6.35 4.94
N PRO A 30 -0.97 -5.43 5.88
CA PRO A 30 -1.87 -4.33 6.19
C PRO A 30 -1.94 -3.33 5.03
N GLY A 31 -3.00 -3.42 4.22
CA GLY A 31 -3.24 -2.56 3.07
C GLY A 31 -2.46 -2.89 1.81
N ILE A 32 -1.57 -3.86 1.84
CA ILE A 32 -0.71 -4.25 0.72
C ILE A 32 -0.70 -5.76 0.51
N PHE A 33 -0.20 -6.19 -0.64
CA PHE A 33 -0.04 -7.60 -1.00
C PHE A 33 1.35 -7.86 -1.56
N ILE A 34 1.86 -9.07 -1.35
CA ILE A 34 3.11 -9.53 -1.95
C ILE A 34 2.90 -10.91 -2.57
N CYS A 35 3.36 -11.11 -3.80
CA CYS A 35 3.28 -12.40 -4.46
C CYS A 35 4.44 -13.31 -4.09
N ASP A 36 4.28 -14.61 -4.38
CA ASP A 36 5.30 -15.63 -4.13
C ASP A 36 6.64 -15.35 -4.83
N GLU A 37 6.60 -14.81 -6.03
CA GLU A 37 7.81 -14.44 -6.78
C GLU A 37 8.59 -13.31 -6.09
N CYS A 38 7.88 -12.29 -5.60
CA CYS A 38 8.49 -11.18 -4.86
C CYS A 38 9.03 -11.62 -3.50
N VAL A 39 8.36 -12.59 -2.84
CA VAL A 39 8.88 -13.19 -1.60
C VAL A 39 10.22 -13.88 -1.85
N LEU A 40 10.34 -14.64 -2.92
CA LEU A 40 11.61 -15.29 -3.30
C LEU A 40 12.69 -14.27 -3.63
N LEU A 41 12.34 -13.21 -4.33
CA LEU A 41 13.26 -12.11 -4.62
C LEU A 41 13.75 -11.43 -3.34
N CYS A 42 12.86 -11.15 -2.41
CA CYS A 42 13.20 -10.57 -1.11
C CYS A 42 14.11 -11.50 -0.32
N HIS A 43 13.86 -12.80 -0.34
CA HIS A 43 14.69 -13.80 0.32
C HIS A 43 16.13 -13.78 -0.23
N ARG A 44 16.29 -13.72 -1.54
CA ARG A 44 17.60 -13.61 -2.19
C ARG A 44 18.32 -12.32 -1.80
N ILE A 45 17.62 -11.18 -1.82
CA ILE A 45 18.19 -9.89 -1.42
C ILE A 45 18.70 -9.93 0.02
N VAL A 46 17.89 -10.47 0.93
CA VAL A 46 18.27 -10.61 2.34
C VAL A 46 19.51 -11.50 2.53
N ALA A 47 19.62 -12.58 1.75
CA ALA A 47 20.72 -13.53 1.86
C ALA A 47 22.03 -13.04 1.24
N GLU A 48 21.95 -12.28 0.14
CA GLU A 48 23.11 -11.94 -0.70
C GLU A 48 23.64 -10.53 -0.46
N THR A 49 22.85 -9.62 0.11
CA THR A 49 23.20 -8.20 0.24
C THR A 49 23.41 -7.83 1.70
N PRO A 50 24.66 -7.69 2.17
CA PRO A 50 24.92 -7.32 3.58
C PRO A 50 24.46 -5.90 3.92
N GLU A 51 24.40 -5.00 2.94
CA GLU A 51 23.89 -3.64 3.10
C GLU A 51 22.88 -3.35 1.99
N HIS A 52 21.70 -2.90 2.38
CA HIS A 52 20.62 -2.56 1.47
C HIS A 52 20.05 -1.19 1.83
N ASP A 53 20.09 -0.26 0.87
CA ASP A 53 19.42 1.02 1.00
C ASP A 53 17.98 0.90 0.48
N PRO A 54 16.97 0.85 1.37
CA PRO A 54 15.58 0.69 0.94
C PRO A 54 15.08 1.88 0.12
N LEU A 55 15.63 3.07 0.31
CA LEU A 55 15.21 4.26 -0.44
C LEU A 55 15.74 4.25 -1.86
N ALA A 56 16.95 3.75 -2.08
CA ALA A 56 17.50 3.59 -3.42
C ALA A 56 16.71 2.54 -4.23
N ALA A 57 16.26 1.46 -3.57
CA ALA A 57 15.46 0.41 -4.20
C ALA A 57 14.00 0.81 -4.46
N ALA A 58 13.50 1.85 -3.78
CA ALA A 58 12.11 2.30 -3.92
C ALA A 58 11.84 3.09 -5.21
N ARG A 59 12.86 3.44 -5.97
CA ARG A 59 12.69 4.11 -7.26
C ARG A 59 12.30 3.10 -8.32
N ILE A 60 11.08 3.22 -8.80
CA ILE A 60 10.62 2.50 -9.99
C ILE A 60 10.85 3.42 -11.18
N ASP A 61 11.91 3.14 -11.94
CA ASP A 61 12.08 3.79 -13.23
C ASP A 61 11.20 3.06 -14.24
N TRP A 62 10.11 3.69 -14.62
CA TRP A 62 9.24 3.13 -15.64
C TRP A 62 9.90 3.23 -17.01
N PRO A 63 10.06 2.12 -17.74
CA PRO A 63 10.47 2.19 -19.13
C PRO A 63 9.49 3.04 -19.93
N THR A 64 9.99 3.92 -20.79
CA THR A 64 9.16 4.82 -21.59
C THR A 64 8.32 4.09 -22.64
N ASP A 65 8.60 2.82 -22.88
CA ASP A 65 7.95 1.96 -23.87
C ASP A 65 6.86 1.03 -23.29
N VAL A 66 6.49 1.21 -22.01
CA VAL A 66 5.42 0.43 -21.41
C VAL A 66 4.09 0.72 -22.11
N PRO A 67 3.34 -0.31 -22.55
CA PRO A 67 2.06 -0.11 -23.20
C PRO A 67 1.06 0.65 -22.32
N THR A 68 0.29 1.54 -22.92
CA THR A 68 -0.72 2.37 -22.23
C THR A 68 -1.70 1.52 -21.42
N VAL A 69 -2.16 0.39 -21.96
CA VAL A 69 -3.07 -0.53 -21.26
C VAL A 69 -2.45 -1.04 -19.95
N GLN A 70 -1.17 -1.34 -19.96
CA GLN A 70 -0.44 -1.79 -18.77
C GLN A 70 -0.29 -0.66 -17.75
N LEU A 71 -0.01 0.56 -18.19
CA LEU A 71 0.05 1.72 -17.31
C LEU A 71 -1.31 2.00 -16.64
N LEU A 72 -2.42 1.87 -17.37
CA LEU A 72 -3.75 2.03 -16.81
C LEU A 72 -4.05 0.96 -15.75
N THR A 73 -3.64 -0.27 -15.99
CA THR A 73 -3.77 -1.36 -15.01
C THR A 73 -2.98 -1.07 -13.75
N TYR A 74 -1.75 -0.61 -13.88
CA TYR A 74 -0.93 -0.21 -12.75
C TYR A 74 -1.49 0.98 -11.98
N LEU A 75 -2.06 1.95 -12.70
CA LEU A 75 -2.71 3.10 -12.06
C LEU A 75 -3.85 2.65 -11.14
N GLY A 76 -4.74 1.79 -11.64
CA GLY A 76 -5.85 1.25 -10.85
C GLY A 76 -5.38 0.45 -9.64
N ALA A 77 -4.35 -0.39 -9.82
CA ALA A 77 -3.75 -1.17 -8.73
C ALA A 77 -3.14 -0.26 -7.66
N ALA A 78 -2.39 0.76 -8.07
CA ALA A 78 -1.77 1.72 -7.16
C ALA A 78 -2.82 2.53 -6.39
N ASP A 79 -3.87 2.96 -7.05
CA ASP A 79 -4.97 3.70 -6.41
C ASP A 79 -5.69 2.84 -5.36
N SER A 80 -5.92 1.55 -5.64
CA SER A 80 -6.49 0.62 -4.67
C SER A 80 -5.63 0.48 -3.41
N VAL A 81 -4.31 0.38 -3.56
CA VAL A 81 -3.37 0.35 -2.44
C VAL A 81 -3.43 1.66 -1.65
N LEU A 82 -3.45 2.80 -2.35
CA LEU A 82 -3.54 4.12 -1.73
C LEU A 82 -4.80 4.24 -0.87
N GLN A 83 -5.96 3.79 -1.35
CA GLN A 83 -7.21 3.82 -0.59
C GLN A 83 -7.11 2.97 0.69
N ARG A 84 -6.56 1.76 0.60
CA ARG A 84 -6.35 0.90 1.77
C ARG A 84 -5.43 1.52 2.81
N ILE A 85 -4.37 2.19 2.36
CA ILE A 85 -3.44 2.88 3.27
C ILE A 85 -4.13 4.08 3.92
N ARG A 86 -4.94 4.82 3.19
CA ARG A 86 -5.74 5.91 3.76
C ARG A 86 -6.69 5.42 4.84
N ASP A 87 -7.40 4.33 4.58
CA ASP A 87 -8.31 3.72 5.56
C ASP A 87 -7.56 3.30 6.82
N ARG A 88 -6.38 2.70 6.65
CA ARG A 88 -5.54 2.31 7.78
C ARG A 88 -5.05 3.52 8.58
N VAL A 89 -4.69 4.61 7.93
CA VAL A 89 -4.30 5.86 8.61
C VAL A 89 -5.48 6.37 9.45
N GLN A 90 -6.68 6.41 8.88
CA GLN A 90 -7.89 6.83 9.60
C GLN A 90 -8.16 5.93 10.81
N ASP A 91 -8.14 4.60 10.63
CA ASP A 91 -8.34 3.63 11.71
C ASP A 91 -7.32 3.81 12.83
N THR A 92 -6.07 4.07 12.48
CA THR A 92 -5.00 4.30 13.45
C THR A 92 -5.25 5.56 14.27
N VAL A 93 -5.67 6.65 13.60
CA VAL A 93 -6.04 7.89 14.28
C VAL A 93 -7.22 7.67 15.22
N ASP A 94 -8.23 6.92 14.79
CA ASP A 94 -9.41 6.60 15.61
C ASP A 94 -9.02 5.83 16.88
N ILE A 95 -8.09 4.88 16.75
CA ILE A 95 -7.54 4.15 17.91
C ILE A 95 -6.82 5.10 18.86
N LEU A 96 -5.97 5.97 18.32
CA LEU A 96 -5.24 6.95 19.13
C LEU A 96 -6.18 7.90 19.87
N ARG A 97 -7.24 8.36 19.20
CA ARG A 97 -8.26 9.21 19.84
C ARG A 97 -9.03 8.46 20.95
N ARG A 98 -9.34 7.19 20.77
CA ARG A 98 -9.91 6.37 21.84
C ARG A 98 -8.99 6.20 23.04
N ARG A 99 -7.68 6.29 22.81
CA ARG A 99 -6.65 6.29 23.88
C ARG A 99 -6.38 7.69 24.42
N GLU A 100 -7.19 8.67 24.05
CA GLU A 100 -7.10 10.06 24.52
C GLU A 100 -5.80 10.77 24.10
N VAL A 101 -5.13 10.30 23.05
CA VAL A 101 -3.96 10.96 22.46
C VAL A 101 -4.40 12.29 21.84
N SER A 102 -3.70 13.37 22.15
CA SER A 102 -4.05 14.71 21.69
C SER A 102 -3.89 14.89 20.18
N TRP A 103 -4.65 15.82 19.61
CA TRP A 103 -4.49 16.22 18.22
C TRP A 103 -3.11 16.82 17.94
N ALA A 104 -2.51 17.48 18.94
CA ALA A 104 -1.14 17.99 18.84
C ALA A 104 -0.12 16.86 18.65
N ASP A 105 -0.26 15.76 19.39
CA ASP A 105 0.64 14.61 19.27
C ASP A 105 0.42 13.87 17.95
N ILE A 106 -0.83 13.71 17.52
CA ILE A 106 -1.17 13.12 16.22
C ILE A 106 -0.60 13.98 15.09
N GLY A 107 -0.78 15.30 15.16
CA GLY A 107 -0.23 16.24 14.20
C GLY A 107 1.30 16.17 14.14
N GLY A 108 1.94 16.06 15.30
CA GLY A 108 3.39 15.88 15.40
C GLY A 108 3.88 14.61 14.70
N ALA A 109 3.18 13.49 14.88
CA ALA A 109 3.51 12.22 14.21
C ALA A 109 3.36 12.32 12.68
N LEU A 110 2.42 13.12 12.19
CA LEU A 110 2.15 13.32 10.77
C LEU A 110 2.93 14.51 10.17
N ASN A 111 3.69 15.21 10.98
CA ASN A 111 4.41 16.41 10.59
C ASN A 111 3.48 17.53 10.06
N VAL A 112 2.33 17.66 10.68
CA VAL A 112 1.34 18.70 10.41
C VAL A 112 0.92 19.40 11.70
N SER A 113 0.24 20.54 11.59
CA SER A 113 -0.27 21.25 12.76
C SER A 113 -1.41 20.48 13.45
N ARG A 114 -1.65 20.80 14.71
CA ARG A 114 -2.81 20.31 15.46
C ARG A 114 -4.12 20.55 14.69
N GLN A 115 -4.31 21.75 14.18
CA GLN A 115 -5.50 22.14 13.43
C GLN A 115 -5.66 21.32 12.14
N ALA A 116 -4.57 21.14 11.39
CA ALA A 116 -4.58 20.34 10.16
C ALA A 116 -4.94 18.88 10.43
N ALA A 117 -4.41 18.28 11.50
CA ALA A 117 -4.77 16.92 11.91
C ALA A 117 -6.25 16.81 12.28
N TRP A 118 -6.75 17.75 13.06
CA TRP A 118 -8.17 17.80 13.44
C TRP A 118 -9.08 17.93 12.22
N GLU A 119 -8.79 18.83 11.31
CA GLU A 119 -9.59 19.04 10.08
C GLU A 119 -9.62 17.82 9.19
N ARG A 120 -8.50 17.10 9.12
CA ARG A 120 -8.38 15.93 8.24
C ARG A 120 -9.09 14.68 8.78
N PHE A 121 -9.09 14.47 10.10
CA PHE A 121 -9.47 13.20 10.71
C PHE A 121 -10.66 13.26 11.65
N SER A 122 -11.14 14.44 11.98
CA SER A 122 -12.33 14.57 12.85
C SER A 122 -13.66 14.44 12.12
#